data_a6d0933eb72754236c485e6ac5df48f6
#
_entry.id   a6d0933eb72754236c485e6ac5df48f6
#
_cell.length_a   1.000
_cell.length_b   1.000
_cell.length_c   1.000
_cell.angle_alpha   90.00
_cell.angle_beta   90.00
_cell.angle_gamma   90.00
#
_symmetry.space_group_name_H-M   'P 1'
#
loop_
_entity.id
_entity.type
_entity.pdbx_description
1 polymer ?
#
loop_
_entity_poly.entity_id
_entity_poly.type
_entity_poly.pdbx_seq_one_letter_code
_entity_poly.pdbx_strand_id
1 'polypeptide(L)'
;MPIVYTNGKLTYNVIKNLSNENIKMNITAIFTIEQIKNILEPINATKNILSVFAGRIYDAGYDAFSRVKEINEFVKSNSSCRVLWASPRMSYDYIAAIKSKTDIITMQPEQILKMKKFGKDLEQFSIETANQFYKDAKTAGYSIKLKN
;
A
#
# COMPACT_ATOMS: atom_id res chain seq x y z
N MET A 1 -0.45 -1.10 -16.71
CA MET A 1 0.68 -0.45 -17.42
C MET A 1 1.29 0.63 -16.53
N PRO A 2 2.61 0.88 -16.55
CA PRO A 2 3.21 1.99 -15.79
C PRO A 2 2.75 3.35 -16.31
N ILE A 3 2.66 4.33 -15.38
CA ILE A 3 2.28 5.72 -15.71
C ILE A 3 3.39 6.48 -16.47
N VAL A 4 4.62 5.99 -16.35
CA VAL A 4 5.79 6.59 -17.03
C VAL A 4 6.54 5.55 -17.84
N TYR A 5 7.18 5.98 -18.93
CA TYR A 5 8.18 5.21 -19.65
C TYR A 5 9.52 5.17 -18.90
N THR A 6 10.43 4.30 -19.34
CA THR A 6 11.78 4.19 -18.77
C THR A 6 12.63 5.47 -18.89
N ASN A 7 12.26 6.38 -19.78
CA ASN A 7 12.89 7.70 -19.95
C ASN A 7 12.22 8.80 -19.08
N GLY A 8 11.29 8.44 -18.19
CA GLY A 8 10.59 9.36 -17.30
C GLY A 8 9.41 10.12 -17.90
N LYS A 9 9.16 10.02 -19.21
CA LYS A 9 7.99 10.67 -19.82
C LYS A 9 6.70 9.92 -19.46
N LEU A 10 5.60 10.67 -19.29
CA LEU A 10 4.28 10.09 -19.07
C LEU A 10 3.80 9.25 -20.27
N THR A 11 3.14 8.15 -19.98
CA THR A 11 2.51 7.28 -21.00
C THR A 11 1.16 7.81 -21.48
N TYR A 12 0.98 9.14 -21.46
CA TYR A 12 -0.28 9.84 -21.75
C TYR A 12 -0.94 9.38 -23.05
N ASN A 13 -0.20 9.35 -24.16
CA ASN A 13 -0.75 8.99 -25.47
C ASN A 13 -1.25 7.54 -25.51
N VAL A 14 -0.53 6.63 -24.86
CA VAL A 14 -0.97 5.22 -24.77
C VAL A 14 -2.24 5.12 -23.93
N ILE A 15 -2.29 5.80 -22.78
CA ILE A 15 -3.48 5.85 -21.92
C ILE A 15 -4.66 6.41 -22.71
N LYS A 16 -4.47 7.51 -23.46
CA LYS A 16 -5.51 8.14 -24.26
C LYS A 16 -6.04 7.21 -25.35
N ASN A 17 -5.16 6.55 -26.11
CA ASN A 17 -5.57 5.63 -27.17
C ASN A 17 -6.37 4.44 -26.62
N LEU A 18 -5.87 3.79 -25.54
CA LEU A 18 -6.58 2.68 -24.89
C LEU A 18 -7.92 3.11 -24.30
N SER A 19 -7.98 4.31 -23.74
CA SER A 19 -9.23 4.87 -23.21
C SER A 19 -10.26 5.12 -24.31
N ASN A 20 -9.84 5.63 -25.46
CA ASN A 20 -10.71 5.83 -26.63
C ASN A 20 -11.27 4.51 -27.17
N GLU A 21 -10.54 3.42 -26.99
CA GLU A 21 -10.99 2.05 -27.32
C GLU A 21 -11.84 1.40 -26.20
N ASN A 22 -12.22 2.16 -25.16
CA ASN A 22 -12.94 1.68 -23.98
C ASN A 22 -12.22 0.56 -23.21
N ILE A 23 -10.90 0.46 -23.31
CA ILE A 23 -10.11 -0.54 -22.59
C ILE A 23 -9.93 -0.07 -21.14
N LYS A 24 -10.40 -0.90 -20.20
CA LYS A 24 -10.17 -0.68 -18.76
C LYS A 24 -8.72 -0.99 -18.41
N MET A 25 -8.06 -0.03 -17.79
CA MET A 25 -6.63 -0.14 -17.45
C MET A 25 -6.41 -0.24 -15.94
N ASN A 26 -5.35 -0.93 -15.56
CA ASN A 26 -4.69 -0.75 -14.29
C ASN A 26 -3.40 0.05 -14.54
N ILE A 27 -3.43 1.34 -14.17
CA ILE A 27 -2.30 2.27 -14.32
C ILE A 27 -1.46 2.18 -13.05
N THR A 28 -0.21 1.81 -13.18
CA THR A 28 0.67 1.43 -12.06
C THR A 28 1.87 2.37 -11.91
N ALA A 29 2.68 2.15 -10.88
CA ALA A 29 3.84 2.96 -10.54
C ALA A 29 3.49 4.44 -10.32
N ILE A 30 2.36 4.70 -9.67
CA ILE A 30 1.94 6.03 -9.27
C ILE A 30 2.51 6.34 -7.89
N PHE A 31 3.12 7.51 -7.75
CA PHE A 31 3.75 7.98 -6.51
C PHE A 31 3.26 9.36 -6.08
N THR A 32 2.76 10.17 -7.02
CA THR A 32 2.38 11.56 -6.76
C THR A 32 1.02 11.91 -7.36
N ILE A 33 0.35 12.87 -6.73
CA ILE A 33 -0.91 13.41 -7.25
C ILE A 33 -0.72 14.10 -8.61
N GLU A 34 0.44 14.72 -8.83
CA GLU A 34 0.73 15.42 -10.10
C GLU A 34 0.77 14.45 -11.29
N GLN A 35 1.27 13.22 -11.09
CA GLN A 35 1.19 12.19 -12.14
C GLN A 35 -0.26 11.92 -12.56
N ILE A 36 -1.19 11.90 -11.61
CA ILE A 36 -2.62 11.65 -11.88
C ILE A 36 -3.26 12.86 -12.54
N LYS A 37 -3.00 14.07 -12.05
CA LYS A 37 -3.50 15.31 -12.64
C LYS A 37 -3.16 15.40 -14.13
N ASN A 38 -1.95 15.02 -14.48
CA ASN A 38 -1.45 15.06 -15.86
C ASN A 38 -2.09 14.03 -16.81
N ILE A 39 -2.76 13.00 -16.28
CA ILE A 39 -3.48 12.00 -17.10
C ILE A 39 -4.99 12.02 -16.86
N LEU A 40 -5.50 13.00 -16.11
CA LEU A 40 -6.91 13.03 -15.66
C LEU A 40 -7.87 13.03 -16.84
N GLU A 41 -7.60 13.84 -17.87
CA GLU A 41 -8.46 13.94 -19.04
C GLU A 41 -8.66 12.58 -19.73
N PRO A 42 -7.63 11.82 -20.12
CA PRO A 42 -7.82 10.56 -20.83
C PRO A 42 -8.39 9.43 -19.95
N ILE A 43 -8.23 9.46 -18.62
CA ILE A 43 -8.74 8.39 -17.76
C ILE A 43 -10.22 8.52 -17.39
N ASN A 44 -10.82 9.68 -17.64
CA ASN A 44 -12.24 9.92 -17.26
C ASN A 44 -13.25 9.17 -18.14
N ALA A 45 -12.86 8.73 -19.34
CA ALA A 45 -13.75 8.01 -20.24
C ALA A 45 -14.06 6.57 -19.76
N THR A 46 -13.21 5.99 -18.90
CA THR A 46 -13.35 4.59 -18.45
C THR A 46 -13.13 4.45 -16.94
N LYS A 47 -13.73 3.41 -16.32
CA LYS A 47 -13.51 3.07 -14.92
C LYS A 47 -12.17 2.36 -14.74
N ASN A 48 -11.09 3.12 -14.66
CA ASN A 48 -9.74 2.60 -14.49
C ASN A 48 -9.38 2.33 -13.03
N ILE A 49 -8.32 1.56 -12.81
CA ILE A 49 -7.67 1.38 -11.51
C ILE A 49 -6.35 2.17 -11.51
N LEU A 50 -6.12 2.95 -10.48
CA LEU A 50 -4.91 3.73 -10.26
C LEU A 50 -4.13 3.13 -9.10
N SER A 51 -3.07 2.38 -9.42
CA SER A 51 -2.25 1.68 -8.42
C SER A 51 -1.16 2.61 -7.87
N VAL A 52 -1.38 3.13 -6.67
CA VAL A 52 -0.41 3.94 -5.94
C VAL A 52 0.53 3.03 -5.16
N PHE A 53 1.83 3.19 -5.38
CA PHE A 53 2.85 2.32 -4.79
C PHE A 53 3.22 2.78 -3.37
N ALA A 54 2.25 2.70 -2.46
CA ALA A 54 2.36 3.16 -1.08
C ALA A 54 3.58 2.59 -0.34
N GLY A 55 3.84 1.30 -0.48
CA GLY A 55 5.00 0.69 0.16
C GLY A 55 6.33 1.27 -0.33
N ARG A 56 6.46 1.60 -1.62
CA ARG A 56 7.66 2.26 -2.14
C ARG A 56 7.77 3.73 -1.74
N ILE A 57 6.63 4.39 -1.50
CA ILE A 57 6.61 5.74 -0.91
C ILE A 57 7.18 5.68 0.51
N TYR A 58 6.79 4.68 1.32
CA TYR A 58 7.40 4.43 2.63
C TYR A 58 8.90 4.13 2.53
N ASP A 59 9.33 3.26 1.59
CA ASP A 59 10.73 2.93 1.38
C ASP A 59 11.59 4.17 1.06
N ALA A 60 10.99 5.19 0.44
CA ALA A 60 11.63 6.47 0.17
C ALA A 60 11.57 7.47 1.36
N GLY A 61 11.06 7.06 2.51
CA GLY A 61 11.00 7.87 3.73
C GLY A 61 9.84 8.88 3.78
N TYR A 62 8.83 8.74 2.94
CA TYR A 62 7.67 9.65 2.94
C TYR A 62 6.46 9.01 3.63
N ASP A 63 5.57 9.85 4.16
CA ASP A 63 4.27 9.44 4.67
C ASP A 63 3.33 9.03 3.53
N ALA A 64 3.29 7.73 3.25
CA ALA A 64 2.43 7.19 2.21
C ALA A 64 0.94 7.30 2.57
N PHE A 65 0.57 7.24 3.86
CA PHE A 65 -0.83 7.36 4.27
C PHE A 65 -1.43 8.69 3.85
N SER A 66 -0.78 9.80 4.20
CA SER A 66 -1.24 11.14 3.85
C SER A 66 -1.28 11.36 2.35
N ARG A 67 -0.26 10.88 1.61
CA ARG A 67 -0.21 10.99 0.14
C ARG A 67 -1.31 10.18 -0.54
N VAL A 68 -1.54 8.94 -0.13
CA VAL A 68 -2.60 8.11 -0.73
C VAL A 68 -3.97 8.67 -0.39
N LYS A 69 -4.17 9.20 0.81
CA LYS A 69 -5.41 9.86 1.20
C LYS A 69 -5.71 11.06 0.30
N GLU A 70 -4.73 11.96 0.11
CA GLU A 70 -4.85 13.12 -0.78
C GLU A 70 -5.18 12.69 -2.22
N ILE A 71 -4.45 11.72 -2.76
CA ILE A 71 -4.69 11.15 -4.09
C ILE A 71 -6.11 10.60 -4.20
N ASN A 72 -6.55 9.84 -3.20
CA ASN A 72 -7.87 9.21 -3.24
C ASN A 72 -9.00 10.25 -3.18
N GLU A 73 -8.87 11.29 -2.35
CA GLU A 73 -9.80 12.41 -2.30
C GLU A 73 -9.88 13.14 -3.65
N PHE A 74 -8.73 13.42 -4.26
CA PHE A 74 -8.66 14.04 -5.58
C PHE A 74 -9.31 13.17 -6.67
N VAL A 75 -8.97 11.88 -6.72
CA VAL A 75 -9.50 10.94 -7.72
C VAL A 75 -11.03 10.83 -7.61
N LYS A 76 -11.55 10.67 -6.39
CA LYS A 76 -13.01 10.56 -6.15
C LYS A 76 -13.78 11.82 -6.51
N SER A 77 -13.17 12.99 -6.38
CA SER A 77 -13.79 14.26 -6.73
C SER A 77 -13.76 14.57 -8.23
N ASN A 78 -12.85 13.95 -8.99
CA ASN A 78 -12.57 14.35 -10.36
C ASN A 78 -12.72 13.21 -11.39
N SER A 79 -12.96 11.98 -10.96
CA SER A 79 -13.06 10.83 -11.87
C SER A 79 -13.91 9.70 -11.31
N SER A 80 -14.24 8.72 -12.16
CA SER A 80 -14.87 7.46 -11.78
C SER A 80 -13.86 6.33 -11.53
N CYS A 81 -12.56 6.64 -11.50
CA CYS A 81 -11.49 5.69 -11.27
C CYS A 81 -11.48 5.18 -9.82
N ARG A 82 -10.90 4.01 -9.61
CA ARG A 82 -10.68 3.42 -8.30
C ARG A 82 -9.21 3.49 -7.92
N VAL A 83 -8.92 3.81 -6.67
CA VAL A 83 -7.55 3.83 -6.15
C VAL A 83 -7.21 2.49 -5.52
N LEU A 84 -6.04 1.98 -5.86
CA LEU A 84 -5.48 0.76 -5.31
C LEU A 84 -4.20 1.07 -4.52
N TRP A 85 -4.20 0.68 -3.24
CA TRP A 85 -3.01 0.66 -2.40
C TRP A 85 -2.13 -0.51 -2.80
N ALA A 86 -1.02 -0.23 -3.47
CA ALA A 86 -0.12 -1.24 -3.99
C ALA A 86 1.17 -1.35 -3.17
N SER A 87 1.79 -2.51 -3.25
CA SER A 87 3.11 -2.76 -2.64
C SER A 87 3.13 -2.60 -1.12
N PRO A 88 2.16 -3.14 -0.34
CA PRO A 88 2.16 -3.01 1.11
C PRO A 88 3.41 -3.65 1.72
N ARG A 89 3.89 -3.06 2.83
CA ARG A 89 5.07 -3.53 3.56
C ARG A 89 4.72 -4.34 4.81
N MET A 90 3.55 -4.05 5.39
CA MET A 90 3.12 -4.68 6.63
C MET A 90 1.60 -4.95 6.63
N SER A 91 1.15 -5.79 7.56
CA SER A 91 -0.28 -6.09 7.71
C SER A 91 -1.10 -4.85 8.10
N TYR A 92 -0.49 -3.88 8.79
CA TYR A 92 -1.13 -2.63 9.18
C TYR A 92 -1.48 -1.73 7.97
N ASP A 93 -0.89 -1.95 6.80
CA ASP A 93 -1.27 -1.26 5.56
C ASP A 93 -2.75 -1.44 5.21
N TYR A 94 -3.35 -2.57 5.64
CA TYR A 94 -4.80 -2.78 5.52
C TYR A 94 -5.61 -1.71 6.28
N ILE A 95 -5.19 -1.38 7.51
CA ILE A 95 -5.83 -0.33 8.30
C ILE A 95 -5.61 1.04 7.67
N ALA A 96 -4.40 1.30 7.17
CA ALA A 96 -4.08 2.54 6.47
C ALA A 96 -4.91 2.72 5.19
N ALA A 97 -5.09 1.65 4.40
CA ALA A 97 -5.93 1.66 3.21
C ALA A 97 -7.41 1.96 3.55
N ILE A 98 -7.97 1.34 4.60
CA ILE A 98 -9.33 1.65 5.07
C ILE A 98 -9.45 3.12 5.48
N LYS A 99 -8.52 3.60 6.33
CA LYS A 99 -8.56 4.98 6.84
C LYS A 99 -8.37 6.03 5.75
N SER A 100 -7.59 5.74 4.70
CA SER A 100 -7.45 6.58 3.51
C SER A 100 -8.63 6.46 2.53
N LYS A 101 -9.63 5.61 2.83
CA LYS A 101 -10.78 5.30 1.97
C LYS A 101 -10.40 4.77 0.60
N THR A 102 -9.27 4.06 0.50
CA THR A 102 -8.80 3.41 -0.71
C THR A 102 -9.73 2.25 -1.09
N ASP A 103 -9.99 2.06 -2.38
CA ASP A 103 -11.00 1.11 -2.85
C ASP A 103 -10.48 -0.34 -2.86
N ILE A 104 -9.18 -0.51 -3.08
CA ILE A 104 -8.55 -1.83 -3.27
C ILE A 104 -7.19 -1.82 -2.57
N ILE A 105 -6.80 -2.95 -1.99
CA ILE A 105 -5.43 -3.21 -1.54
C ILE A 105 -4.95 -4.56 -2.05
N THR A 106 -3.69 -4.64 -2.50
CA THR A 106 -3.00 -5.92 -2.73
C THR A 106 -2.27 -6.35 -1.46
N MET A 107 -2.32 -7.63 -1.10
CA MET A 107 -1.60 -8.14 0.07
C MET A 107 -1.02 -9.52 -0.22
N GLN A 108 0.14 -9.81 0.36
CA GLN A 108 0.71 -11.16 0.35
C GLN A 108 -0.03 -12.05 1.37
N PRO A 109 -0.12 -13.36 1.11
CA PRO A 109 -0.79 -14.30 2.02
C PRO A 109 -0.30 -14.21 3.47
N GLU A 110 1.00 -14.04 3.67
CA GLU A 110 1.62 -13.93 4.99
C GLU A 110 1.17 -12.67 5.75
N GLN A 111 0.96 -11.57 5.03
CA GLN A 111 0.42 -10.33 5.60
C GLN A 111 -1.03 -10.52 6.06
N ILE A 112 -1.83 -11.21 5.25
CA ILE A 112 -3.24 -11.53 5.58
C ILE A 112 -3.28 -12.46 6.80
N LEU A 113 -2.44 -13.47 6.86
CA LEU A 113 -2.37 -14.38 8.02
C LEU A 113 -2.00 -13.66 9.31
N LYS A 114 -1.11 -12.67 9.26
CA LYS A 114 -0.75 -11.85 10.42
C LYS A 114 -1.90 -10.99 10.94
N MET A 115 -2.89 -10.67 10.10
CA MET A 115 -4.09 -9.91 10.52
C MET A 115 -4.96 -10.66 11.54
N LYS A 116 -4.80 -11.99 11.66
CA LYS A 116 -5.43 -12.77 12.75
C LYS A 116 -5.06 -12.27 14.16
N LYS A 117 -3.98 -11.50 14.27
CA LYS A 117 -3.52 -10.89 15.53
C LYS A 117 -4.14 -9.49 15.79
N PHE A 118 -4.92 -8.96 14.86
CA PHE A 118 -5.55 -7.66 15.04
C PHE A 118 -6.56 -7.70 16.17
N GLY A 119 -6.59 -6.64 16.97
CA GLY A 119 -7.44 -6.56 18.15
C GLY A 119 -6.97 -7.37 19.35
N LYS A 120 -5.78 -7.99 19.28
CA LYS A 120 -5.22 -8.70 20.42
C LYS A 120 -4.92 -7.74 21.56
N ASP A 121 -5.24 -8.14 22.79
CA ASP A 121 -4.89 -7.39 23.98
C ASP A 121 -3.36 -7.25 24.09
N LEU A 122 -2.87 -6.04 24.29
CA LEU A 122 -1.44 -5.75 24.24
C LEU A 122 -0.69 -6.23 25.49
N GLU A 123 -1.34 -6.25 26.68
CA GLU A 123 -0.74 -6.77 27.90
C GLU A 123 -0.59 -8.29 27.79
N GLN A 124 -1.64 -8.97 27.37
CA GLN A 124 -1.56 -10.40 27.09
C GLN A 124 -0.53 -10.72 26.02
N PHE A 125 -0.41 -9.89 24.98
CA PHE A 125 0.58 -10.09 23.92
C PHE A 125 2.02 -9.88 24.44
N SER A 126 2.23 -8.96 25.39
CA SER A 126 3.51 -8.77 26.08
C SER A 126 3.91 -10.04 26.87
N ILE A 127 2.97 -10.60 27.64
CA ILE A 127 3.20 -11.84 28.43
C ILE A 127 3.56 -13.01 27.51
N GLU A 128 2.84 -13.18 26.41
CA GLU A 128 3.14 -14.23 25.42
C GLU A 128 4.51 -14.06 24.79
N THR A 129 4.90 -12.80 24.50
CA THR A 129 6.23 -12.48 23.95
C THR A 129 7.33 -12.82 24.93
N ALA A 130 7.19 -12.46 26.22
CA ALA A 130 8.13 -12.80 27.27
C ALA A 130 8.26 -14.33 27.44
N ASN A 131 7.14 -15.05 27.42
CA ASN A 131 7.13 -16.52 27.46
C ASN A 131 7.84 -17.14 26.24
N GLN A 132 7.68 -16.54 25.06
CA GLN A 132 8.39 -17.00 23.85
C GLN A 132 9.91 -16.80 24.02
N PHE A 133 10.37 -15.63 24.47
CA PHE A 133 11.79 -15.37 24.73
C PHE A 133 12.39 -16.32 25.74
N TYR A 134 11.66 -16.61 26.83
CA TYR A 134 12.11 -17.60 27.82
C TYR A 134 12.30 -18.99 27.21
N LYS A 135 11.33 -19.46 26.42
CA LYS A 135 11.42 -20.76 25.74
C LYS A 135 12.60 -20.81 24.77
N ASP A 136 12.78 -19.75 23.97
CA ASP A 136 13.85 -19.65 22.98
C ASP A 136 15.23 -19.66 23.65
N ALA A 137 15.40 -18.89 24.75
CA ALA A 137 16.63 -18.86 25.52
C ALA A 137 16.93 -20.22 26.17
N LYS A 138 15.92 -20.90 26.71
CA LYS A 138 16.06 -22.25 27.27
C LYS A 138 16.47 -23.28 26.22
N THR A 139 15.87 -23.21 25.03
CA THR A 139 16.18 -24.12 23.92
C THR A 139 17.60 -23.86 23.38
N ALA A 140 18.04 -22.61 23.36
CA ALA A 140 19.38 -22.22 22.93
C ALA A 140 20.47 -22.50 24.00
N GLY A 141 20.08 -22.96 25.21
CA GLY A 141 21.02 -23.28 26.30
C GLY A 141 21.65 -22.06 26.97
N TYR A 142 21.07 -20.86 26.83
CA TYR A 142 21.58 -19.67 27.51
C TYR A 142 21.36 -19.77 29.02
N SER A 143 22.41 -19.51 29.79
CA SER A 143 22.34 -19.31 31.23
C SER A 143 23.10 -18.03 31.62
N ILE A 144 22.45 -17.13 32.35
CA ILE A 144 23.08 -15.94 32.91
C ILE A 144 23.44 -16.25 34.35
N LYS A 145 24.73 -16.28 34.68
CA LYS A 145 25.21 -16.35 36.05
C LYS A 145 25.18 -14.92 36.62
N LEU A 146 24.20 -14.64 37.48
CA LEU A 146 24.21 -13.41 38.25
C LEU A 146 25.36 -13.53 39.28
N LYS A 147 26.28 -12.54 39.29
CA LYS A 147 27.23 -12.38 40.38
C LYS A 147 26.46 -11.80 41.58
N ASN A 148 26.37 -12.57 42.64
CA ASN A 148 25.89 -12.08 43.95
C ASN A 148 26.85 -11.02 44.48
#